data_a6a6e1d76f2c6bbb77917286876b513a
#
_entry.id   a6a6e1d76f2c6bbb77917286876b513a
#
_cell.length_a   1.000
_cell.length_b   1.000
_cell.length_c   1.000
_cell.angle_alpha   90.00
_cell.angle_beta   90.00
_cell.angle_gamma   90.00
#
_symmetry.space_group_name_H-M   'P 1'
#
loop_
_entity.id
_entity.type
_entity.pdbx_description
1 polymer ?
#
loop_
_entity_poly.entity_id
_entity_poly.type
_entity_poly.pdbx_seq_one_letter_code
_entity_poly.pdbx_strand_id
1 'polypeptide(L)'
;MKTDKHKLQAALVRSFFDAFSSGVIDCGQGSVQERRQPQNVKRAMLDYYEQIAPAFFETVFFPLAVIHSGYEEMERMVRKAHQQRMDMRSMLLAACGSEACYEALVAEYKRNFSALLEGACTSVADHLAACAKQQEGEGIDTDQAIELTVRAMVRAYASGLRLAGGQGASFRQASLYRLLLDAMNVLLHDEKLDYSDCGESITAMLVKACGSEQRFAVATAEMDRAQQDIMG
;
A
#
# COMPACT_ATOMS: atom_id res chain seq x y z
N MET A 1 12.17 17.63 3.32
CA MET A 1 12.67 16.79 2.20
C MET A 1 11.45 16.39 1.38
N LYS A 2 11.60 16.26 0.07
CA LYS A 2 10.48 15.83 -0.79
C LYS A 2 10.73 14.43 -1.31
N THR A 3 9.70 13.61 -1.30
CA THR A 3 9.68 12.26 -1.87
C THR A 3 9.10 12.32 -3.28
N ASP A 4 9.69 11.60 -4.19
CA ASP A 4 9.21 11.47 -5.56
C ASP A 4 7.82 10.82 -5.60
N LYS A 5 6.92 11.35 -6.42
CA LYS A 5 5.54 10.84 -6.54
C LYS A 5 5.48 9.40 -7.03
N HIS A 6 6.43 8.99 -7.87
CA HIS A 6 6.49 7.61 -8.36
C HIS A 6 6.94 6.63 -7.29
N LYS A 7 7.90 7.05 -6.43
CA LYS A 7 8.28 6.26 -5.25
C LYS A 7 7.09 6.07 -4.30
N LEU A 8 6.33 7.15 -4.06
CA LEU A 8 5.12 7.05 -3.26
C LEU A 8 4.10 6.10 -3.88
N GLN A 9 3.86 6.20 -5.19
CA GLN A 9 2.96 5.29 -5.91
C GLN A 9 3.41 3.83 -5.77
N ALA A 10 4.70 3.56 -5.99
CA ALA A 10 5.27 2.23 -5.84
C ALA A 10 5.12 1.69 -4.41
N ALA A 11 5.42 2.53 -3.41
CA ALA A 11 5.28 2.17 -2.01
C ALA A 11 3.82 1.86 -1.64
N LEU A 12 2.87 2.67 -2.08
CA LEU A 12 1.45 2.46 -1.82
C LEU A 12 0.93 1.16 -2.42
N VAL A 13 1.23 0.90 -3.70
CA VAL A 13 0.79 -0.31 -4.40
C VAL A 13 1.38 -1.55 -3.74
N ARG A 14 2.69 -1.57 -3.53
CA ARG A 14 3.38 -2.71 -2.91
C ARG A 14 2.90 -2.94 -1.48
N SER A 15 2.83 -1.89 -0.67
CA SER A 15 2.36 -1.98 0.71
C SER A 15 0.93 -2.50 0.81
N PHE A 16 0.06 -2.15 -0.16
CA PHE A 16 -1.28 -2.69 -0.23
C PHE A 16 -1.27 -4.21 -0.37
N PHE A 17 -0.59 -4.73 -1.38
CA PHE A 17 -0.59 -6.17 -1.64
C PHE A 17 0.08 -6.98 -0.53
N ASP A 18 1.23 -6.51 -0.03
CA ASP A 18 1.96 -7.16 1.06
C ASP A 18 1.13 -7.15 2.36
N ALA A 19 0.46 -6.05 2.65
CA ALA A 19 -0.37 -5.92 3.85
C ALA A 19 -1.67 -6.72 3.74
N PHE A 20 -2.38 -6.62 2.61
CA PHE A 20 -3.61 -7.37 2.39
C PHE A 20 -3.37 -8.89 2.49
N SER A 21 -2.36 -9.40 1.79
CA SER A 21 -1.99 -10.82 1.84
C SER A 21 -1.56 -11.25 3.24
N SER A 22 -0.83 -10.41 3.97
CA SER A 22 -0.46 -10.69 5.37
C SER A 22 -1.67 -10.76 6.28
N GLY A 23 -2.66 -9.88 6.10
CA GLY A 23 -3.91 -9.93 6.84
C GLY A 23 -4.68 -11.23 6.61
N VAL A 24 -4.81 -11.65 5.35
CA VAL A 24 -5.43 -12.95 5.00
C VAL A 24 -4.67 -14.12 5.65
N ILE A 25 -3.34 -14.12 5.54
CA ILE A 25 -2.49 -15.18 6.09
C ILE A 25 -2.59 -15.25 7.63
N ASP A 26 -2.62 -14.09 8.30
CA ASP A 26 -2.63 -14.04 9.76
C ASP A 26 -3.93 -14.54 10.37
N CYS A 27 -5.02 -14.59 9.61
CA CYS A 27 -6.30 -15.19 10.00
C CYS A 27 -6.41 -16.68 9.69
N GLY A 28 -5.58 -17.22 8.81
CA GLY A 28 -5.66 -18.63 8.39
C GLY A 28 -5.35 -19.62 9.52
N GLN A 29 -5.81 -20.86 9.36
CA GLN A 29 -5.46 -21.98 10.24
C GLN A 29 -4.07 -22.53 9.91
N GLY A 30 -3.41 -23.15 10.89
CA GLY A 30 -2.07 -23.72 10.74
C GLY A 30 -0.94 -22.78 11.21
N SER A 31 0.30 -23.24 11.08
CA SER A 31 1.48 -22.43 11.45
C SER A 31 1.66 -21.25 10.50
N VAL A 32 2.24 -20.14 11.00
CA VAL A 32 2.55 -18.97 10.18
C VAL A 32 3.44 -19.33 8.98
N GLN A 33 4.36 -20.27 9.17
CA GLN A 33 5.27 -20.70 8.12
C GLN A 33 4.56 -21.45 6.99
N GLU A 34 3.60 -22.33 7.31
CA GLU A 34 2.78 -23.04 6.31
C GLU A 34 1.88 -22.07 5.55
N ARG A 35 1.25 -21.13 6.26
CA ARG A 35 0.34 -20.15 5.64
C ARG A 35 1.04 -19.20 4.67
N ARG A 36 2.32 -18.90 4.93
CA ARG A 36 3.15 -18.02 4.07
C ARG A 36 3.77 -18.73 2.87
N GLN A 37 3.52 -20.01 2.68
CA GLN A 37 3.96 -20.68 1.46
C GLN A 37 3.27 -20.05 0.23
N PRO A 38 3.99 -19.81 -0.88
CA PRO A 38 3.46 -19.10 -2.05
C PRO A 38 2.14 -19.67 -2.58
N GLN A 39 1.98 -20.98 -2.55
CA GLN A 39 0.76 -21.66 -2.97
C GLN A 39 -0.46 -21.33 -2.10
N ASN A 40 -0.26 -21.14 -0.79
CA ASN A 40 -1.33 -20.82 0.15
C ASN A 40 -1.72 -19.35 0.03
N VAL A 41 -0.73 -18.47 -0.15
CA VAL A 41 -0.96 -17.05 -0.44
C VAL A 41 -1.73 -16.90 -1.75
N LYS A 42 -1.29 -17.60 -2.81
CA LYS A 42 -1.97 -17.61 -4.11
C LYS A 42 -3.43 -18.04 -3.99
N ARG A 43 -3.70 -19.15 -3.28
CA ARG A 43 -5.07 -19.63 -3.04
C ARG A 43 -5.91 -18.59 -2.32
N ALA A 44 -5.40 -18.05 -1.21
CA ALA A 44 -6.10 -17.02 -0.45
C ALA A 44 -6.44 -15.79 -1.29
N MET A 45 -5.52 -15.34 -2.14
CA MET A 45 -5.76 -14.20 -3.03
C MET A 45 -6.80 -14.50 -4.11
N LEU A 46 -6.86 -15.72 -4.61
CA LEU A 46 -7.90 -16.15 -5.56
C LEU A 46 -9.28 -16.21 -4.91
N ASP A 47 -9.36 -16.69 -3.66
CA ASP A 47 -10.62 -16.77 -2.92
C ASP A 47 -11.25 -15.37 -2.66
N TYR A 48 -10.43 -14.33 -2.62
CA TYR A 48 -10.87 -12.94 -2.37
C TYR A 48 -10.71 -12.00 -3.57
N TYR A 49 -10.58 -12.54 -4.77
CA TYR A 49 -10.31 -11.76 -5.98
C TYR A 49 -11.30 -10.59 -6.19
N GLU A 50 -12.60 -10.84 -6.01
CA GLU A 50 -13.64 -9.83 -6.25
C GLU A 50 -13.61 -8.69 -5.20
N GLN A 51 -13.08 -8.96 -4.00
CA GLN A 51 -13.00 -7.99 -2.91
C GLN A 51 -11.72 -7.16 -2.93
N ILE A 52 -10.67 -7.63 -3.62
CA ILE A 52 -9.38 -6.93 -3.70
C ILE A 52 -9.51 -5.60 -4.44
N ALA A 53 -10.24 -5.56 -5.54
CA ALA A 53 -10.36 -4.36 -6.35
C ALA A 53 -11.01 -3.18 -5.59
N PRO A 54 -12.15 -3.33 -4.88
CA PRO A 54 -12.70 -2.28 -4.04
C PRO A 54 -11.74 -1.81 -2.95
N ALA A 55 -11.10 -2.74 -2.23
CA ALA A 55 -10.15 -2.40 -1.17
C ALA A 55 -8.92 -1.66 -1.71
N PHE A 56 -8.39 -2.06 -2.86
CA PHE A 56 -7.31 -1.36 -3.55
C PHE A 56 -7.72 0.06 -3.96
N PHE A 57 -8.94 0.22 -4.48
CA PHE A 57 -9.46 1.51 -4.87
C PHE A 57 -9.50 2.49 -3.70
N GLU A 58 -10.05 2.10 -2.56
CA GLU A 58 -10.15 2.95 -1.38
C GLU A 58 -8.80 3.30 -0.76
N THR A 59 -7.88 2.35 -0.71
CA THR A 59 -6.63 2.48 0.04
C THR A 59 -5.48 3.04 -0.76
N VAL A 60 -5.45 2.85 -2.07
CA VAL A 60 -4.35 3.26 -2.95
C VAL A 60 -4.79 4.30 -3.97
N PHE A 61 -5.84 4.00 -4.70
CA PHE A 61 -6.24 4.81 -5.85
C PHE A 61 -6.77 6.17 -5.44
N PHE A 62 -7.66 6.21 -4.47
CA PHE A 62 -8.27 7.45 -3.99
C PHE A 62 -7.23 8.41 -3.37
N PRO A 63 -6.34 7.98 -2.47
CA PRO A 63 -5.28 8.84 -1.98
C PRO A 63 -4.35 9.38 -3.08
N LEU A 64 -3.98 8.56 -4.07
CA LEU A 64 -3.17 9.00 -5.20
C LEU A 64 -3.88 10.07 -6.04
N ALA A 65 -5.16 9.88 -6.30
CA ALA A 65 -5.96 10.85 -7.05
C ALA A 65 -6.05 12.19 -6.31
N VAL A 66 -6.20 12.18 -4.98
CA VAL A 66 -6.17 13.40 -4.16
C VAL A 66 -4.83 14.12 -4.26
N ILE A 67 -3.72 13.38 -4.25
CA ILE A 67 -2.37 13.94 -4.37
C ILE A 67 -2.16 14.61 -5.73
N HIS A 68 -2.67 14.00 -6.80
CA HIS A 68 -2.50 14.51 -8.16
C HIS A 68 -3.39 15.71 -8.48
N SER A 69 -4.63 15.69 -7.99
CA SER A 69 -5.67 16.66 -8.38
C SER A 69 -6.06 17.64 -7.27
N GLY A 70 -5.61 17.39 -6.03
CA GLY A 70 -6.08 18.12 -4.85
C GLY A 70 -7.46 17.67 -4.37
N TYR A 71 -7.74 17.92 -3.09
CA TYR A 71 -8.96 17.44 -2.43
C TYR A 71 -10.25 18.06 -3.03
N GLU A 72 -10.23 19.37 -3.26
CA GLU A 72 -11.39 20.10 -3.80
C GLU A 72 -11.76 19.64 -5.21
N GLU A 73 -10.76 19.41 -6.05
CA GLU A 73 -10.97 18.91 -7.41
C GLU A 73 -11.51 17.48 -7.40
N MET A 74 -11.00 16.64 -6.50
CA MET A 74 -11.52 15.27 -6.30
C MET A 74 -12.98 15.30 -5.85
N GLU A 75 -13.32 16.13 -4.87
CA GLU A 75 -14.70 16.24 -4.39
C GLU A 75 -15.63 16.72 -5.53
N ARG A 76 -15.17 17.69 -6.31
CA ARG A 76 -15.90 18.17 -7.49
C ARG A 76 -16.12 17.06 -8.51
N MET A 77 -15.07 16.26 -8.81
CA MET A 77 -15.17 15.15 -9.76
C MET A 77 -16.10 14.04 -9.26
N VAL A 78 -16.02 13.67 -7.99
CA VAL A 78 -16.92 12.67 -7.38
C VAL A 78 -18.37 13.14 -7.42
N ARG A 79 -18.66 14.40 -7.05
CA ARG A 79 -20.00 14.97 -7.14
C ARG A 79 -20.52 14.96 -8.58
N LYS A 80 -19.70 15.36 -9.56
CA LYS A 80 -20.04 15.32 -10.97
C LYS A 80 -20.33 13.90 -11.46
N ALA A 81 -19.50 12.94 -11.06
CA ALA A 81 -19.67 11.53 -11.40
C ALA A 81 -21.01 10.99 -10.85
N HIS A 82 -21.34 11.28 -9.60
CA HIS A 82 -22.62 10.93 -9.00
C HIS A 82 -23.81 11.56 -9.74
N GLN A 83 -23.73 12.85 -10.07
CA GLN A 83 -24.80 13.54 -10.82
C GLN A 83 -25.00 12.98 -12.23
N GLN A 84 -23.91 12.56 -12.88
CA GLN A 84 -23.93 12.01 -14.23
C GLN A 84 -24.14 10.49 -14.30
N ARG A 85 -24.29 9.83 -13.16
CA ARG A 85 -24.38 8.35 -13.04
C ARG A 85 -23.22 7.67 -13.77
N MET A 86 -22.00 8.20 -13.63
CA MET A 86 -20.80 7.65 -14.24
C MET A 86 -20.52 6.27 -13.65
N ASP A 87 -20.06 5.36 -14.51
CA ASP A 87 -19.56 4.07 -14.05
C ASP A 87 -18.21 4.17 -13.34
N MET A 88 -17.81 3.11 -12.65
CA MET A 88 -16.57 3.06 -11.89
C MET A 88 -15.34 3.40 -12.74
N ARG A 89 -15.27 2.90 -13.98
CA ARG A 89 -14.17 3.19 -14.90
C ARG A 89 -14.06 4.67 -15.20
N SER A 90 -15.17 5.31 -15.50
CA SER A 90 -15.22 6.74 -15.78
C SER A 90 -14.85 7.60 -14.56
N MET A 91 -15.24 7.16 -13.35
CA MET A 91 -14.83 7.82 -12.10
C MET A 91 -13.32 7.70 -11.88
N LEU A 92 -12.76 6.52 -12.10
CA LEU A 92 -11.33 6.26 -11.97
C LEU A 92 -10.51 7.05 -12.99
N LEU A 93 -10.97 7.11 -14.23
CA LEU A 93 -10.35 7.89 -15.29
C LEU A 93 -10.31 9.39 -14.93
N ALA A 94 -11.43 9.91 -14.44
CA ALA A 94 -11.51 11.30 -13.99
C ALA A 94 -10.56 11.58 -12.81
N ALA A 95 -10.46 10.64 -11.87
CA ALA A 95 -9.56 10.74 -10.71
C ALA A 95 -8.07 10.70 -11.12
N CYS A 96 -7.71 9.93 -12.14
CA CYS A 96 -6.34 9.87 -12.66
C CYS A 96 -5.95 11.12 -13.47
N GLY A 97 -6.89 11.93 -13.88
CA GLY A 97 -6.66 13.13 -14.69
C GLY A 97 -6.29 12.86 -16.15
N SER A 98 -5.90 11.65 -16.51
CA SER A 98 -5.62 11.25 -17.90
C SER A 98 -5.81 9.73 -18.09
N GLU A 99 -6.13 9.34 -19.33
CA GLU A 99 -6.25 7.93 -19.70
C GLU A 99 -4.93 7.18 -19.56
N ALA A 100 -3.82 7.82 -19.89
CA ALA A 100 -2.49 7.23 -19.73
C ALA A 100 -2.17 6.91 -18.25
N CYS A 101 -2.52 7.79 -17.32
CA CYS A 101 -2.35 7.54 -15.89
C CYS A 101 -3.26 6.40 -15.41
N TYR A 102 -4.51 6.38 -15.85
CA TYR A 102 -5.46 5.30 -15.54
C TYR A 102 -4.96 3.94 -16.07
N GLU A 103 -4.54 3.88 -17.34
CA GLU A 103 -4.03 2.65 -17.93
C GLU A 103 -2.75 2.15 -17.24
N ALA A 104 -1.85 3.08 -16.88
CA ALA A 104 -0.65 2.74 -16.12
C ALA A 104 -0.98 2.13 -14.75
N LEU A 105 -1.94 2.70 -14.02
CA LEU A 105 -2.39 2.17 -12.73
C LEU A 105 -3.11 0.82 -12.86
N VAL A 106 -3.96 0.65 -13.87
CA VAL A 106 -4.62 -0.64 -14.16
C VAL A 106 -3.62 -1.70 -14.57
N ALA A 107 -2.65 -1.34 -15.41
CA ALA A 107 -1.59 -2.26 -15.81
C ALA A 107 -0.72 -2.68 -14.62
N GLU A 108 -0.43 -1.74 -13.73
CA GLU A 108 0.30 -1.99 -12.49
C GLU A 108 -0.48 -2.87 -11.53
N TYR A 109 -1.77 -2.59 -11.34
CA TYR A 109 -2.65 -3.46 -10.56
C TYR A 109 -2.65 -4.90 -11.09
N LYS A 110 -2.82 -5.06 -12.42
CA LYS A 110 -2.81 -6.39 -13.06
C LYS A 110 -1.48 -7.11 -12.90
N ARG A 111 -0.35 -6.40 -13.06
CA ARG A 111 0.99 -6.99 -12.89
C ARG A 111 1.22 -7.46 -11.45
N ASN A 112 0.87 -6.64 -10.46
CA ASN A 112 1.01 -6.99 -9.06
C ASN A 112 0.13 -8.17 -8.68
N PHE A 113 -1.10 -8.19 -9.19
CA PHE A 113 -2.00 -9.30 -8.98
C PHE A 113 -1.46 -10.59 -9.62
N SER A 114 -0.96 -10.53 -10.85
CA SER A 114 -0.33 -11.67 -11.53
C SER A 114 0.93 -12.13 -10.81
N ALA A 115 1.79 -11.21 -10.36
CA ALA A 115 3.00 -11.53 -9.59
C ALA A 115 2.66 -12.22 -8.26
N LEU A 116 1.62 -11.78 -7.55
CA LEU A 116 1.09 -12.48 -6.38
C LEU A 116 0.63 -13.89 -6.71
N LEU A 117 -0.11 -14.07 -7.80
CA LEU A 117 -0.57 -15.37 -8.27
C LEU A 117 0.58 -16.31 -8.66
N GLU A 118 1.67 -15.77 -9.19
CA GLU A 118 2.86 -16.50 -9.63
C GLU A 118 3.88 -16.72 -8.51
N GLY A 119 3.67 -16.16 -7.32
CA GLY A 119 4.58 -16.23 -6.19
C GLY A 119 5.82 -15.34 -6.31
N ALA A 120 5.81 -14.42 -7.27
CA ALA A 120 6.93 -13.55 -7.59
C ALA A 120 6.64 -12.07 -7.21
N CYS A 121 6.69 -11.75 -5.92
CA CYS A 121 6.56 -10.36 -5.45
C CYS A 121 7.83 -9.50 -5.64
N THR A 122 8.66 -9.75 -6.64
CA THR A 122 10.02 -9.18 -6.67
C THR A 122 10.24 -8.02 -7.64
N SER A 123 9.35 -7.70 -8.58
CA SER A 123 9.73 -6.75 -9.64
C SER A 123 8.91 -5.47 -9.78
N VAL A 124 7.98 -5.18 -8.87
CA VAL A 124 7.16 -3.95 -8.97
C VAL A 124 8.02 -2.70 -8.79
N ALA A 125 8.95 -2.72 -7.85
CA ALA A 125 9.87 -1.60 -7.60
C ALA A 125 10.77 -1.29 -8.81
N ASP A 126 11.27 -2.33 -9.51
CA ASP A 126 12.17 -2.17 -10.64
C ASP A 126 11.48 -1.56 -11.86
N HIS A 127 10.21 -1.91 -12.07
CA HIS A 127 9.46 -1.40 -13.22
C HIS A 127 8.99 0.05 -13.01
N LEU A 128 8.61 0.40 -11.78
CA LEU A 128 8.22 1.77 -11.43
C LEU A 128 9.42 2.71 -11.42
N ALA A 129 10.60 2.23 -11.05
CA ALA A 129 11.85 2.98 -11.19
C ALA A 129 12.19 3.26 -12.67
N ALA A 130 11.83 2.38 -13.60
CA ALA A 130 12.00 2.60 -15.03
C ALA A 130 11.01 3.62 -15.62
N CYS A 131 9.77 3.65 -15.11
CA CYS A 131 8.78 4.64 -15.51
C CYS A 131 9.04 6.05 -14.92
N ALA A 132 9.67 6.11 -13.74
CA ALA A 132 9.96 7.35 -13.02
C ALA A 132 10.94 8.29 -13.74
N LYS A 133 11.78 7.77 -14.62
CA LYS A 133 12.77 8.58 -15.38
C LYS A 133 12.15 9.49 -16.44
N GLN A 134 10.84 9.45 -16.66
CA GLN A 134 10.20 10.17 -17.76
C GLN A 134 9.31 11.38 -17.36
N GLN A 135 9.09 11.64 -16.06
CA GLN A 135 8.24 12.75 -15.63
C GLN A 135 8.86 13.51 -14.45
N GLU A 136 9.44 14.67 -14.70
CA GLU A 136 9.82 15.65 -13.68
C GLU A 136 8.54 16.25 -13.07
N GLY A 137 8.11 15.72 -11.93
CA GLY A 137 6.98 16.23 -11.16
C GLY A 137 7.42 16.77 -9.80
N GLU A 138 6.71 17.78 -9.28
CA GLU A 138 6.92 18.25 -7.91
C GLU A 138 6.73 17.09 -6.90
N GLY A 139 7.77 16.85 -6.06
CA GLY A 139 7.70 15.84 -5.03
C GLY A 139 6.72 16.22 -3.91
N ILE A 140 6.21 15.24 -3.21
CA ILE A 140 5.38 15.38 -2.02
C ILE A 140 6.25 15.50 -0.76
N ASP A 141 5.76 16.17 0.28
CA ASP A 141 6.44 16.17 1.58
C ASP A 141 6.65 14.74 2.09
N THR A 142 7.87 14.46 2.58
CA THR A 142 8.25 13.09 2.95
C THR A 142 7.45 12.56 4.13
N ASP A 143 7.14 13.39 5.12
CA ASP A 143 6.38 12.94 6.28
C ASP A 143 4.92 12.65 5.87
N GLN A 144 4.35 13.45 4.97
CA GLN A 144 3.05 13.19 4.37
C GLN A 144 3.06 11.89 3.53
N ALA A 145 4.12 11.61 2.79
CA ALA A 145 4.27 10.36 2.03
C ALA A 145 4.32 9.14 2.97
N ILE A 146 5.00 9.26 4.11
CA ILE A 146 5.04 8.24 5.17
C ILE A 146 3.63 7.99 5.71
N GLU A 147 2.91 9.04 6.13
CA GLU A 147 1.55 8.93 6.68
C GLU A 147 0.60 8.22 5.70
N LEU A 148 0.61 8.62 4.43
CA LEU A 148 -0.24 8.00 3.39
C LEU A 148 0.08 6.52 3.19
N THR A 149 1.37 6.17 3.15
CA THR A 149 1.82 4.79 2.95
C THR A 149 1.45 3.91 4.14
N VAL A 150 1.66 4.39 5.37
CA VAL A 150 1.31 3.67 6.59
C VAL A 150 -0.20 3.47 6.71
N ARG A 151 -0.99 4.51 6.43
CA ARG A 151 -2.46 4.44 6.44
C ARG A 151 -2.98 3.40 5.43
N ALA A 152 -2.47 3.43 4.20
CA ALA A 152 -2.83 2.46 3.16
C ALA A 152 -2.46 1.02 3.60
N MET A 153 -1.27 0.83 4.15
CA MET A 153 -0.79 -0.45 4.67
C MET A 153 -1.71 -1.01 5.78
N VAL A 154 -2.03 -0.20 6.79
CA VAL A 154 -2.88 -0.64 7.91
C VAL A 154 -4.30 -0.98 7.45
N ARG A 155 -4.88 -0.16 6.57
CA ARG A 155 -6.22 -0.42 6.00
C ARG A 155 -6.24 -1.67 5.12
N ALA A 156 -5.22 -1.89 4.30
CA ALA A 156 -5.10 -3.09 3.50
C ALA A 156 -4.98 -4.35 4.36
N TYR A 157 -4.14 -4.30 5.40
CA TYR A 157 -3.99 -5.39 6.37
C TYR A 157 -5.30 -5.71 7.06
N ALA A 158 -6.02 -4.68 7.54
CA ALA A 158 -7.34 -4.83 8.15
C ALA A 158 -8.37 -5.44 7.19
N SER A 159 -8.35 -5.04 5.91
CA SER A 159 -9.23 -5.61 4.89
C SER A 159 -8.97 -7.10 4.70
N GLY A 160 -7.70 -7.52 4.63
CA GLY A 160 -7.32 -8.92 4.59
C GLY A 160 -7.75 -9.70 5.83
N LEU A 161 -7.55 -9.13 7.02
CA LEU A 161 -7.99 -9.71 8.29
C LEU A 161 -9.51 -9.94 8.33
N ARG A 162 -10.30 -8.91 7.95
CA ARG A 162 -11.77 -8.97 7.97
C ARG A 162 -12.32 -10.02 7.01
N LEU A 163 -11.76 -10.08 5.80
CA LEU A 163 -12.21 -11.03 4.79
C LEU A 163 -11.91 -12.47 5.18
N ALA A 164 -10.76 -12.75 5.79
CA ALA A 164 -10.36 -14.10 6.15
C ALA A 164 -10.80 -14.54 7.56
N GLY A 165 -10.90 -13.61 8.52
CA GLY A 165 -11.12 -13.92 9.95
C GLY A 165 -12.44 -13.42 10.52
N GLY A 166 -13.24 -12.69 9.74
CA GLY A 166 -14.47 -12.09 10.22
C GLY A 166 -14.26 -10.98 11.26
N GLN A 167 -15.33 -10.60 11.99
CA GLN A 167 -15.32 -9.45 12.91
C GLN A 167 -14.47 -9.60 14.19
N GLY A 168 -13.87 -10.76 14.44
CA GLY A 168 -13.05 -11.01 15.64
C GLY A 168 -11.54 -10.97 15.42
N ALA A 169 -11.10 -10.66 14.20
CA ALA A 169 -9.67 -10.64 13.87
C ALA A 169 -8.97 -9.41 14.45
N SER A 170 -7.88 -9.64 15.19
CA SER A 170 -7.08 -8.58 15.81
C SER A 170 -5.77 -8.32 15.06
N PHE A 171 -5.31 -7.08 15.08
CA PHE A 171 -4.01 -6.70 14.54
C PHE A 171 -2.87 -7.43 15.22
N ARG A 172 -1.92 -7.93 14.43
CA ARG A 172 -0.66 -8.51 14.92
C ARG A 172 0.45 -7.50 14.78
N GLN A 173 0.93 -6.96 15.89
CA GLN A 173 1.95 -5.91 15.90
C GLN A 173 3.24 -6.32 15.18
N ALA A 174 3.68 -7.56 15.35
CA ALA A 174 4.87 -8.07 14.66
C ALA A 174 4.72 -8.08 13.12
N SER A 175 3.51 -8.34 12.61
CA SER A 175 3.23 -8.28 11.18
C SER A 175 3.24 -6.82 10.69
N LEU A 176 2.63 -5.91 11.45
CA LEU A 176 2.62 -4.48 11.11
C LEU A 176 4.03 -3.87 11.11
N TYR A 177 4.88 -4.21 12.07
CA TYR A 177 6.27 -3.73 12.08
C TYR A 177 7.07 -4.25 10.89
N ARG A 178 6.90 -5.50 10.51
CA ARG A 178 7.55 -6.04 9.32
C ARG A 178 7.06 -5.33 8.05
N LEU A 179 5.76 -5.15 7.92
CA LEU A 179 5.17 -4.43 6.79
C LEU A 179 5.65 -2.98 6.72
N LEU A 180 5.75 -2.31 7.88
CA LEU A 180 6.29 -0.95 7.98
C LEU A 180 7.75 -0.90 7.51
N LEU A 181 8.57 -1.88 7.92
CA LEU A 181 9.96 -1.98 7.50
C LEU A 181 10.06 -2.08 5.96
N ASP A 182 9.29 -2.97 5.36
CA ASP A 182 9.27 -3.18 3.91
C ASP A 182 8.75 -1.94 3.17
N ALA A 183 7.69 -1.31 3.68
CA ALA A 183 7.11 -0.10 3.11
C ALA A 183 8.10 1.09 3.12
N MET A 184 8.79 1.31 4.23
CA MET A 184 9.76 2.41 4.34
C MET A 184 10.99 2.17 3.48
N ASN A 185 11.44 0.93 3.32
CA ASN A 185 12.51 0.61 2.37
C ASN A 185 12.17 1.01 0.94
N VAL A 186 10.94 0.74 0.50
CA VAL A 186 10.50 1.11 -0.85
C VAL A 186 10.31 2.62 -1.00
N LEU A 187 9.73 3.27 0.01
CA LEU A 187 9.40 4.69 -0.04
C LEU A 187 10.62 5.59 0.01
N LEU A 188 11.60 5.28 0.86
CA LEU A 188 12.66 6.21 1.24
C LEU A 188 14.03 5.86 0.68
N HIS A 189 14.24 4.63 0.21
CA HIS A 189 15.54 4.16 -0.23
C HIS A 189 15.50 3.64 -1.67
N ASP A 190 16.60 3.84 -2.40
CA ASP A 190 16.76 3.35 -3.79
C ASP A 190 17.29 1.92 -3.79
N GLU A 191 18.04 1.56 -2.75
CA GLU A 191 18.66 0.25 -2.58
C GLU A 191 18.20 -0.39 -1.27
N LYS A 192 18.28 -1.70 -1.22
CA LYS A 192 17.96 -2.46 -0.01
C LYS A 192 18.98 -2.14 1.09
N LEU A 193 18.47 -1.67 2.24
CA LEU A 193 19.32 -1.37 3.39
C LEU A 193 19.94 -2.64 4.00
N ASP A 194 21.17 -2.52 4.44
CA ASP A 194 21.81 -3.48 5.32
C ASP A 194 21.43 -3.16 6.78
N TYR A 195 20.95 -4.14 7.50
CA TYR A 195 20.53 -4.03 8.90
C TYR A 195 21.44 -4.76 9.88
N SER A 196 22.63 -5.21 9.43
CA SER A 196 23.57 -5.96 10.25
C SER A 196 24.03 -5.21 11.51
N ASP A 197 24.06 -3.88 11.43
CA ASP A 197 24.42 -2.98 12.54
C ASP A 197 23.29 -2.77 13.56
N CYS A 198 22.06 -3.14 13.23
CA CYS A 198 20.90 -3.02 14.12
C CYS A 198 20.75 -4.19 15.11
N GLY A 199 21.53 -5.24 14.95
CA GLY A 199 21.40 -6.47 15.72
C GLY A 199 19.99 -7.08 15.53
N GLU A 200 19.37 -7.56 16.63
CA GLU A 200 18.00 -8.12 16.61
C GLU A 200 16.92 -7.08 16.95
N SER A 201 17.28 -5.80 17.07
CA SER A 201 16.34 -4.75 17.46
C SER A 201 15.47 -4.31 16.29
N ILE A 202 14.22 -4.74 16.27
CA ILE A 202 13.23 -4.30 15.25
C ILE A 202 13.03 -2.78 15.27
N THR A 203 13.11 -2.14 16.44
CA THR A 203 12.99 -0.68 16.56
C THR A 203 14.18 0.01 15.88
N ALA A 204 15.42 -0.47 16.09
CA ALA A 204 16.59 0.09 15.43
C ALA A 204 16.51 -0.07 13.89
N MET A 205 16.04 -1.23 13.41
CA MET A 205 15.81 -1.46 11.99
C MET A 205 14.76 -0.49 11.43
N LEU A 206 13.66 -0.26 12.14
CA LEU A 206 12.60 0.66 11.74
C LEU A 206 13.06 2.12 11.72
N VAL A 207 13.80 2.55 12.74
CA VAL A 207 14.40 3.90 12.76
C VAL A 207 15.32 4.10 11.56
N LYS A 208 16.16 3.11 11.26
CA LYS A 208 17.06 3.12 10.09
C LYS A 208 16.25 3.16 8.78
N ALA A 209 15.20 2.37 8.64
CA ALA A 209 14.33 2.37 7.47
C ALA A 209 13.60 3.71 7.28
N CYS A 210 13.14 4.34 8.36
CA CYS A 210 12.53 5.67 8.33
C CYS A 210 13.54 6.80 8.08
N GLY A 211 14.83 6.52 8.24
CA GLY A 211 15.93 7.48 8.08
C GLY A 211 16.12 8.45 9.25
N SER A 212 15.24 8.47 10.25
CA SER A 212 15.38 9.22 11.49
C SER A 212 14.35 8.77 12.55
N GLU A 213 14.66 9.03 13.83
CA GLU A 213 13.73 8.82 14.95
C GLU A 213 12.44 9.65 14.79
N GLN A 214 12.54 10.87 14.28
CA GLN A 214 11.39 11.74 14.06
C GLN A 214 10.41 11.11 13.05
N ARG A 215 10.90 10.61 11.93
CA ARG A 215 10.05 9.94 10.93
C ARG A 215 9.50 8.61 11.41
N PHE A 216 10.28 7.88 12.20
CA PHE A 216 9.76 6.68 12.86
C PHE A 216 8.61 7.02 13.81
N ALA A 217 8.70 8.12 14.56
CA ALA A 217 7.61 8.61 15.40
C ALA A 217 6.37 9.01 14.57
N VAL A 218 6.54 9.67 13.41
CA VAL A 218 5.44 9.96 12.47
C VAL A 218 4.78 8.67 11.99
N ALA A 219 5.58 7.69 11.56
CA ALA A 219 5.07 6.42 11.05
C ALA A 219 4.29 5.62 12.11
N THR A 220 4.81 5.54 13.34
CA THR A 220 4.14 4.82 14.44
C THR A 220 2.88 5.53 14.91
N ALA A 221 2.89 6.86 15.01
CA ALA A 221 1.70 7.64 15.37
C ALA A 221 0.57 7.47 14.33
N GLU A 222 0.90 7.46 13.04
CA GLU A 222 -0.09 7.22 12.00
C GLU A 222 -0.59 5.76 12.01
N MET A 223 0.29 4.81 12.30
CA MET A 223 -0.11 3.40 12.43
C MET A 223 -1.12 3.21 13.56
N ASP A 224 -0.89 3.82 14.72
CA ASP A 224 -1.79 3.75 15.86
C ASP A 224 -3.13 4.44 15.55
N ARG A 225 -3.10 5.62 14.92
CA ARG A 225 -4.29 6.36 14.48
C ARG A 225 -5.11 5.52 13.50
N ALA A 226 -4.49 4.95 12.47
CA ALA A 226 -5.17 4.14 11.48
C ALA A 226 -5.80 2.86 12.09
N GLN A 227 -5.17 2.26 13.10
CA GLN A 227 -5.75 1.14 13.83
C GLN A 227 -6.98 1.57 14.66
N GLN A 228 -6.91 2.72 15.33
CA GLN A 228 -8.03 3.27 16.10
C GLN A 228 -9.24 3.57 15.19
N ASP A 229 -9.02 4.22 14.05
CA ASP A 229 -10.06 4.53 13.06
C ASP A 229 -10.78 3.28 12.53
N ILE A 230 -10.12 2.12 12.53
CA ILE A 230 -10.69 0.86 12.03
C ILE A 230 -11.45 0.12 13.14
N MET A 231 -11.03 0.27 14.39
CA MET A 231 -11.61 -0.41 15.55
C MET A 231 -12.79 0.35 16.18
N GLY A 232 -12.88 1.67 15.97
CA GLY A 232 -13.96 2.53 16.46
C GLY A 232 -15.17 2.50 15.58
#